data_0c85f4ef3153a1325b28e63bfa209641
#
_entry.id   0c85f4ef3153a1325b28e63bfa209641
#
_cell.length_a   1.000
_cell.length_b   1.000
_cell.length_c   1.000
_cell.angle_alpha   90.00
_cell.angle_beta   90.00
_cell.angle_gamma   90.00
#
_symmetry.space_group_name_H-M   'P 1'
#
loop_
_entity.id
_entity.type
_entity.pdbx_description
1 polymer ?
#
loop_
_entity_poly.entity_id
_entity_poly.type
_entity_poly.pdbx_seq_one_letter_code
_entity_poly.pdbx_strand_id
1 'polypeptide(L)'
;MNYQMLHGSDDIRDTFLWLGGTATDDWDWRKELIPYLDKSIVYYDPCIRPEDNLEWDENARKNEQKAKTYSRCQVYVIASGMKGCFTIEEITEAAFTSKKGSVAVAVLDRDNKFTPEMRRSLDACMERWVELGAVQCSTLMSLARFANDYKSSQTVDLFTTSRTAPL
;
A
#
# COMPACT_ATOMS: atom_id res chain seq x y z
N MET A 1 -6.12 12.40 -19.85
CA MET A 1 -6.87 11.67 -18.80
C MET A 1 -6.24 12.05 -17.48
N ASN A 2 -6.97 12.76 -16.61
CA ASN A 2 -6.44 13.12 -15.29
C ASN A 2 -6.47 11.87 -14.39
N TYR A 3 -5.33 11.29 -14.12
CA TYR A 3 -5.17 10.26 -13.10
C TYR A 3 -5.05 10.94 -11.73
N GLN A 4 -6.16 11.50 -11.23
CA GLN A 4 -6.19 12.23 -9.95
C GLN A 4 -5.78 11.34 -8.74
N MET A 5 -5.72 10.03 -8.95
CA MET A 5 -5.28 9.05 -7.95
C MET A 5 -3.77 8.77 -7.97
N LEU A 6 -3.07 9.15 -9.05
CA LEU A 6 -1.62 9.04 -9.18
C LEU A 6 -0.97 10.36 -8.77
N HIS A 7 -0.03 10.31 -7.87
CA HIS A 7 0.67 11.48 -7.35
C HIS A 7 2.17 11.36 -7.62
N GLY A 8 2.74 12.44 -8.16
CA GLY A 8 4.17 12.55 -8.46
C GLY A 8 4.55 12.15 -9.89
N SER A 9 3.61 11.71 -10.73
CA SER A 9 3.79 11.43 -12.17
C SER A 9 2.47 11.50 -12.91
N ASP A 10 2.53 11.68 -14.24
CA ASP A 10 1.39 11.58 -15.16
C ASP A 10 1.31 10.19 -15.83
N ASP A 11 2.30 9.32 -15.63
CA ASP A 11 2.33 7.95 -16.18
C ASP A 11 2.11 6.91 -15.09
N ILE A 12 1.05 6.14 -15.20
CA ILE A 12 0.70 5.09 -14.24
C ILE A 12 1.78 4.02 -14.09
N ARG A 13 2.65 3.87 -15.10
CA ARG A 13 3.78 2.94 -15.08
C ARG A 13 4.88 3.36 -14.09
N ASP A 14 4.89 4.63 -13.70
CA ASP A 14 5.83 5.16 -12.72
C ASP A 14 5.40 4.87 -11.28
N THR A 15 4.23 4.27 -11.07
CA THR A 15 3.74 3.92 -9.73
C THR A 15 4.80 3.12 -8.98
N PHE A 16 5.35 3.72 -7.94
CA PHE A 16 6.28 3.05 -7.05
C PHE A 16 5.57 2.42 -5.87
N LEU A 17 4.62 3.13 -5.26
CA LEU A 17 3.93 2.74 -4.06
C LEU A 17 2.42 2.62 -4.29
N TRP A 18 1.85 1.48 -3.93
CA TRP A 18 0.42 1.25 -3.85
C TRP A 18 -0.08 1.44 -2.41
N LEU A 19 -1.14 2.25 -2.22
CA LEU A 19 -1.76 2.51 -0.92
C LEU A 19 -3.07 1.71 -0.79
N GLY A 20 -2.96 0.41 -0.55
CA GLY A 20 -4.09 -0.50 -0.38
C GLY A 20 -4.67 -0.49 1.02
N GLY A 21 -5.84 -1.08 1.19
CA GLY A 21 -6.44 -1.26 2.51
C GLY A 21 -7.83 -0.68 2.65
N THR A 22 -8.34 -0.73 3.86
CA THR A 22 -9.71 -0.36 4.17
C THR A 22 -9.97 1.12 3.94
N ALA A 23 -11.12 1.43 3.32
CA ALA A 23 -11.73 2.74 3.38
C ALA A 23 -12.77 2.74 4.51
N THR A 24 -12.75 3.72 5.37
CA THR A 24 -13.72 3.93 6.44
C THR A 24 -14.31 5.33 6.34
N ASP A 25 -15.52 5.52 6.83
CA ASP A 25 -16.19 6.82 6.73
C ASP A 25 -15.62 7.84 7.72
N ASP A 26 -14.96 7.37 8.77
CA ASP A 26 -14.54 8.17 9.91
C ASP A 26 -13.02 8.36 9.99
N TRP A 27 -12.24 7.67 9.15
CA TRP A 27 -10.79 7.78 9.19
C TRP A 27 -10.11 7.54 7.84
N ASP A 28 -9.54 8.61 7.29
CA ASP A 28 -8.68 8.54 6.10
C ASP A 28 -7.21 8.41 6.51
N TRP A 29 -6.80 7.19 6.78
CA TRP A 29 -5.43 6.86 7.17
C TRP A 29 -4.38 7.24 6.11
N ARG A 30 -4.78 7.32 4.83
CA ARG A 30 -3.88 7.69 3.74
C ARG A 30 -3.46 9.14 3.84
N LYS A 31 -4.41 10.05 4.15
CA LYS A 31 -4.10 11.45 4.42
C LYS A 31 -3.13 11.64 5.60
N GLU A 32 -3.18 10.77 6.59
CA GLU A 32 -2.26 10.82 7.72
C GLU A 32 -0.88 10.20 7.38
N LEU A 33 -0.81 9.20 6.49
CA LEU A 33 0.43 8.53 6.09
C LEU A 33 1.24 9.35 5.07
N ILE A 34 0.58 9.91 4.05
CA ILE A 34 1.22 10.58 2.91
C ILE A 34 2.24 11.64 3.31
N PRO A 35 2.00 12.50 4.33
CA PRO A 35 2.99 13.50 4.76
C PRO A 35 4.34 12.94 5.23
N TYR A 36 4.42 11.66 5.59
CA TYR A 36 5.66 10.98 6.02
C TYR A 36 6.39 10.27 4.90
N LEU A 37 5.82 10.23 3.70
CA LEU A 37 6.48 9.63 2.53
C LEU A 37 7.56 10.58 1.99
N ASP A 38 8.65 9.99 1.49
CA ASP A 38 9.66 10.73 0.73
C ASP A 38 9.00 11.36 -0.52
N LYS A 39 9.31 12.61 -0.79
CA LYS A 39 8.71 13.40 -1.89
C LYS A 39 9.00 12.83 -3.28
N SER A 40 10.00 11.98 -3.42
CA SER A 40 10.33 11.30 -4.68
C SER A 40 9.50 10.02 -4.91
N ILE A 41 8.68 9.62 -3.96
CA ILE A 41 7.82 8.45 -4.11
C ILE A 41 6.60 8.82 -4.96
N VAL A 42 6.49 8.19 -6.12
CA VAL A 42 5.26 8.20 -6.93
C VAL A 42 4.30 7.17 -6.35
N TYR A 43 3.15 7.59 -5.87
CA TYR A 43 2.18 6.70 -5.24
C TYR A 43 0.81 6.77 -5.90
N TYR A 44 0.06 5.68 -5.80
CA TYR A 44 -1.34 5.59 -6.20
C TYR A 44 -2.22 5.43 -4.97
N ASP A 45 -3.17 6.35 -4.81
CA ASP A 45 -4.19 6.31 -3.75
C ASP A 45 -5.54 5.93 -4.36
N PRO A 46 -6.05 4.71 -4.15
CA PRO A 46 -7.32 4.26 -4.73
C PRO A 46 -8.56 4.82 -4.04
N CYS A 47 -8.39 5.63 -3.00
CA CYS A 47 -9.51 6.17 -2.24
C CYS A 47 -10.15 7.35 -2.96
N ILE A 48 -11.38 7.17 -3.43
CA ILE A 48 -12.21 8.28 -3.95
C ILE A 48 -12.90 8.93 -2.76
N ARG A 49 -12.75 10.25 -2.64
CA ARG A 49 -13.33 11.07 -1.59
C ARG A 49 -14.44 11.95 -2.16
N PRO A 50 -15.43 12.35 -1.35
CA PRO A 50 -16.49 13.24 -1.80
C PRO A 50 -15.98 14.55 -2.44
N GLU A 51 -14.87 15.09 -1.94
CA GLU A 51 -14.24 16.30 -2.45
C GLU A 51 -13.57 16.13 -3.82
N ASP A 52 -13.27 14.90 -4.23
CA ASP A 52 -12.59 14.63 -5.50
C ASP A 52 -13.51 14.81 -6.71
N ASN A 53 -14.83 14.89 -6.51
CA ASN A 53 -15.84 14.91 -7.58
C ASN A 53 -15.64 13.81 -8.62
N LEU A 54 -15.18 12.65 -8.18
CA LEU A 54 -14.94 11.47 -8.99
C LEU A 54 -15.98 10.39 -8.66
N GLU A 55 -16.38 9.68 -9.68
CA GLU A 55 -17.15 8.44 -9.50
C GLU A 55 -16.25 7.23 -9.79
N TRP A 56 -16.42 6.18 -9.01
CA TRP A 56 -15.76 4.91 -9.28
C TRP A 56 -16.47 4.24 -10.47
N ASP A 57 -15.75 4.13 -11.57
CA ASP A 57 -16.22 3.54 -12.82
C ASP A 57 -15.27 2.42 -13.29
N GLU A 58 -15.58 1.82 -14.45
CA GLU A 58 -14.76 0.78 -15.06
C GLU A 58 -13.35 1.26 -15.43
N ASN A 59 -13.15 2.56 -15.71
CA ASN A 59 -11.83 3.11 -16.00
C ASN A 59 -11.02 3.28 -14.70
N ALA A 60 -11.67 3.74 -13.62
CA ALA A 60 -11.06 3.80 -12.31
C ALA A 60 -10.57 2.41 -11.89
N ARG A 61 -11.42 1.37 -12.02
CA ARG A 61 -11.06 -0.02 -11.72
C ARG A 61 -9.87 -0.51 -12.55
N LYS A 62 -9.84 -0.23 -13.86
CA LYS A 62 -8.71 -0.63 -14.73
C LYS A 62 -7.42 0.10 -14.36
N ASN A 63 -7.50 1.36 -14.00
CA ASN A 63 -6.33 2.14 -13.57
C ASN A 63 -5.80 1.64 -12.24
N GLU A 64 -6.69 1.32 -11.31
CA GLU A 64 -6.36 0.70 -10.03
C GLU A 64 -5.59 -0.60 -10.22
N GLN A 65 -6.08 -1.52 -11.05
CA GLN A 65 -5.39 -2.77 -11.38
C GLN A 65 -4.02 -2.55 -12.02
N LYS A 66 -3.91 -1.57 -12.93
CA LYS A 66 -2.63 -1.21 -13.55
C LYS A 66 -1.64 -0.66 -12.53
N ALA A 67 -2.07 0.30 -11.71
CA ALA A 67 -1.23 0.89 -10.68
C ALA A 67 -0.70 -0.16 -9.71
N LYS A 68 -1.58 -1.07 -9.25
CA LYS A 68 -1.19 -2.20 -8.41
C LYS A 68 -0.16 -3.11 -9.11
N THR A 69 -0.36 -3.40 -10.39
CA THR A 69 0.57 -4.23 -11.20
C THR A 69 1.95 -3.58 -11.37
N TYR A 70 2.01 -2.27 -11.57
CA TYR A 70 3.27 -1.55 -11.76
C TYR A 70 3.96 -1.19 -10.45
N SER A 71 3.24 -1.20 -9.33
CA SER A 71 3.83 -0.85 -8.03
C SER A 71 4.97 -1.79 -7.65
N ARG A 72 6.06 -1.20 -7.19
CA ARG A 72 7.23 -1.94 -6.69
C ARG A 72 7.15 -2.22 -5.20
N CYS A 73 6.34 -1.46 -4.50
CA CYS A 73 6.12 -1.53 -3.08
C CYS A 73 4.62 -1.35 -2.80
N GLN A 74 4.09 -2.11 -1.87
CA GLN A 74 2.68 -2.05 -1.51
C GLN A 74 2.55 -1.94 0.01
N VAL A 75 1.75 -0.99 0.47
CA VAL A 75 1.39 -0.87 1.89
C VAL A 75 -0.11 -1.03 2.05
N TYR A 76 -0.49 -1.74 3.08
CA TYR A 76 -1.88 -2.02 3.40
C TYR A 76 -2.20 -1.68 4.85
N VAL A 77 -3.37 -1.08 5.06
CA VAL A 77 -3.92 -0.85 6.39
C VAL A 77 -5.27 -1.53 6.51
N ILE A 78 -5.41 -2.35 7.54
CA ILE A 78 -6.72 -2.81 8.01
C ILE A 78 -7.08 -1.95 9.21
N ALA A 79 -8.11 -1.12 9.03
CA ALA A 79 -8.62 -0.25 10.07
C ALA A 79 -9.89 -0.83 10.70
N SER A 80 -10.11 -0.53 11.97
CA SER A 80 -11.40 -0.77 12.61
C SER A 80 -12.51 0.02 11.88
N GLY A 81 -13.69 -0.58 11.75
CA GLY A 81 -14.76 -0.03 10.90
C GLY A 81 -14.75 -0.51 9.44
N MET A 82 -13.89 -1.48 9.13
CA MET A 82 -13.85 -2.18 7.85
C MET A 82 -15.25 -2.72 7.48
N LYS A 83 -15.75 -2.33 6.29
CA LYS A 83 -17.09 -2.75 5.81
C LYS A 83 -17.07 -4.04 4.98
N GLY A 84 -15.92 -4.48 4.52
CA GLY A 84 -15.78 -5.65 3.64
C GLY A 84 -14.47 -6.41 3.85
N CYS A 85 -14.43 -7.64 3.33
CA CYS A 85 -13.28 -8.53 3.48
C CYS A 85 -12.30 -8.47 2.30
N PHE A 86 -12.58 -7.67 1.26
CA PHE A 86 -11.80 -7.63 0.02
C PHE A 86 -10.32 -7.27 0.28
N THR A 87 -10.06 -6.36 1.20
CA THR A 87 -8.70 -6.00 1.61
C THR A 87 -7.89 -7.19 2.11
N ILE A 88 -8.52 -8.16 2.80
CA ILE A 88 -7.85 -9.38 3.28
C ILE A 88 -7.40 -10.24 2.10
N GLU A 89 -8.25 -10.37 1.07
CA GLU A 89 -7.92 -11.08 -0.17
C GLU A 89 -6.77 -10.39 -0.90
N GLU A 90 -6.86 -9.07 -1.08
CA GLU A 90 -5.80 -8.28 -1.74
C GLU A 90 -4.43 -8.42 -1.06
N ILE A 91 -4.40 -8.37 0.27
CA ILE A 91 -3.15 -8.55 1.03
C ILE A 91 -2.60 -9.95 0.84
N THR A 92 -3.48 -10.97 0.86
CA THR A 92 -3.06 -12.36 0.68
C THR A 92 -2.49 -12.58 -0.72
N GLU A 93 -3.16 -12.07 -1.76
CA GLU A 93 -2.65 -12.09 -3.13
C GLU A 93 -1.30 -11.38 -3.23
N ALA A 94 -1.20 -10.14 -2.70
CA ALA A 94 0.01 -9.35 -2.75
C ALA A 94 1.18 -10.05 -2.02
N ALA A 95 0.96 -10.59 -0.82
CA ALA A 95 1.98 -11.30 -0.06
C ALA A 95 2.47 -12.57 -0.77
N PHE A 96 1.59 -13.23 -1.53
CA PHE A 96 1.91 -14.44 -2.27
C PHE A 96 2.61 -14.17 -3.61
N THR A 97 2.20 -13.13 -4.33
CA THR A 97 2.64 -12.87 -5.72
C THR A 97 3.78 -11.86 -5.82
N SER A 98 3.93 -10.97 -4.84
CA SER A 98 4.94 -9.91 -4.89
C SER A 98 6.32 -10.41 -4.41
N LYS A 99 7.35 -9.61 -4.70
CA LYS A 99 8.70 -9.86 -4.19
C LYS A 99 8.66 -9.85 -2.66
N LYS A 100 9.28 -10.85 -2.02
CA LYS A 100 9.38 -10.89 -0.55
C LYS A 100 9.97 -9.58 -0.01
N GLY A 101 9.34 -9.04 1.02
CA GLY A 101 9.76 -7.78 1.63
C GLY A 101 9.34 -6.52 0.86
N SER A 102 8.49 -6.64 -0.18
CA SER A 102 7.93 -5.47 -0.89
C SER A 102 6.50 -5.13 -0.47
N VAL A 103 5.90 -5.90 0.41
CA VAL A 103 4.55 -5.68 0.95
C VAL A 103 4.63 -5.45 2.45
N ALA A 104 4.02 -4.39 2.94
CA ALA A 104 3.88 -4.13 4.37
C ALA A 104 2.41 -3.99 4.77
N VAL A 105 2.08 -4.50 5.94
CA VAL A 105 0.71 -4.53 6.45
C VAL A 105 0.67 -4.02 7.88
N ALA A 106 -0.31 -3.15 8.18
CA ALA A 106 -0.65 -2.75 9.54
C ALA A 106 -2.13 -3.02 9.83
N VAL A 107 -2.40 -3.57 11.01
CA VAL A 107 -3.75 -3.70 11.57
C VAL A 107 -3.88 -2.66 12.67
N LEU A 108 -4.67 -1.61 12.41
CA LEU A 108 -4.76 -0.43 13.27
C LEU A 108 -6.17 -0.30 13.84
N ASP A 109 -6.28 -0.40 15.16
CA ASP A 109 -7.53 -0.29 15.90
C ASP A 109 -7.55 1.03 16.69
N ARG A 110 -7.84 2.12 15.99
CA ARG A 110 -7.78 3.47 16.55
C ARG A 110 -8.70 3.68 17.77
N ASP A 111 -9.86 3.02 17.75
CA ASP A 111 -10.92 3.27 18.74
C ASP A 111 -11.30 2.00 19.53
N ASN A 112 -10.45 0.97 19.50
CA ASN A 112 -10.73 -0.34 20.10
C ASN A 112 -12.07 -0.96 19.64
N LYS A 113 -12.37 -0.81 18.34
CA LYS A 113 -13.62 -1.31 17.74
C LYS A 113 -13.53 -2.76 17.25
N PHE A 114 -12.34 -3.35 17.16
CA PHE A 114 -12.22 -4.77 16.85
C PHE A 114 -12.70 -5.62 18.02
N THR A 115 -13.62 -6.53 17.73
CA THR A 115 -13.99 -7.54 18.74
C THR A 115 -12.80 -8.48 18.99
N PRO A 116 -12.77 -9.17 20.16
CA PRO A 116 -11.73 -10.17 20.42
C PRO A 116 -11.64 -11.27 19.34
N GLU A 117 -12.77 -11.64 18.72
CA GLU A 117 -12.83 -12.61 17.63
C GLU A 117 -12.20 -12.09 16.36
N MET A 118 -12.52 -10.83 15.98
CA MET A 118 -11.90 -10.18 14.83
C MET A 118 -10.40 -10.04 15.03
N ARG A 119 -9.96 -9.63 16.24
CA ARG A 119 -8.54 -9.50 16.55
C ARG A 119 -7.82 -10.82 16.36
N ARG A 120 -8.32 -11.92 16.95
CA ARG A 120 -7.72 -13.27 16.78
C ARG A 120 -7.65 -13.67 15.30
N SER A 121 -8.69 -13.38 14.52
CA SER A 121 -8.70 -13.71 13.09
C SER A 121 -7.67 -12.90 12.32
N LEU A 122 -7.54 -11.60 12.62
CA LEU A 122 -6.57 -10.73 11.97
C LEU A 122 -5.12 -11.07 12.38
N ASP A 123 -4.91 -11.49 13.63
CA ASP A 123 -3.59 -11.95 14.10
C ASP A 123 -3.18 -13.23 13.34
N ALA A 124 -4.08 -14.18 13.14
CA ALA A 124 -3.82 -15.37 12.33
C ALA A 124 -3.56 -15.04 10.84
N CYS A 125 -4.29 -14.08 10.27
CA CYS A 125 -4.00 -13.58 8.93
C CYS A 125 -2.62 -12.94 8.87
N MET A 126 -2.25 -12.10 9.85
CA MET A 126 -0.95 -11.44 9.91
C MET A 126 0.19 -12.45 9.98
N GLU A 127 0.10 -13.49 10.83
CA GLU A 127 1.09 -14.57 10.87
C GLU A 127 1.28 -15.19 9.49
N ARG A 128 0.19 -15.49 8.79
CA ARG A 128 0.24 -16.06 7.45
C ARG A 128 0.87 -15.12 6.42
N TRP A 129 0.55 -13.83 6.45
CA TRP A 129 1.15 -12.85 5.52
C TRP A 129 2.65 -12.69 5.75
N VAL A 130 3.09 -12.70 7.02
CA VAL A 130 4.53 -12.66 7.36
C VAL A 130 5.26 -13.92 6.87
N GLU A 131 4.67 -15.10 7.02
CA GLU A 131 5.22 -16.34 6.44
C GLU A 131 5.39 -16.26 4.92
N LEU A 132 4.46 -15.59 4.23
CA LEU A 132 4.52 -15.35 2.78
C LEU A 132 5.55 -14.28 2.40
N GLY A 133 6.07 -13.53 3.36
CA GLY A 133 7.13 -12.54 3.16
C GLY A 133 6.68 -11.09 3.26
N ALA A 134 5.46 -10.81 3.72
CA ALA A 134 5.04 -9.46 4.07
C ALA A 134 5.73 -8.99 5.36
N VAL A 135 5.83 -7.67 5.51
CA VAL A 135 6.40 -7.01 6.69
C VAL A 135 5.26 -6.50 7.56
N GLN A 136 5.20 -6.93 8.81
CA GLN A 136 4.26 -6.41 9.78
C GLN A 136 4.71 -5.03 10.27
N CYS A 137 3.81 -4.06 10.24
CA CYS A 137 3.98 -2.73 10.80
C CYS A 137 2.94 -2.46 11.89
N SER A 138 3.28 -1.67 12.89
CA SER A 138 2.41 -1.37 14.03
C SER A 138 1.82 0.05 14.02
N THR A 139 2.28 0.91 13.12
CA THR A 139 1.86 2.32 13.01
C THR A 139 1.93 2.81 11.57
N LEU A 140 1.24 3.92 11.24
CA LEU A 140 1.38 4.59 9.95
C LEU A 140 2.82 5.07 9.70
N MET A 141 3.50 5.54 10.75
CA MET A 141 4.90 5.97 10.64
C MET A 141 5.83 4.81 10.29
N SER A 142 5.61 3.60 10.84
CA SER A 142 6.40 2.42 10.49
C SER A 142 6.15 1.96 9.04
N LEU A 143 4.91 2.12 8.53
CA LEU A 143 4.60 1.88 7.11
C LEU A 143 5.30 2.90 6.20
N ALA A 144 5.26 4.19 6.55
CA ALA A 144 5.96 5.21 5.77
C ALA A 144 7.48 4.98 5.75
N ARG A 145 8.07 4.64 6.90
CA ARG A 145 9.49 4.28 6.98
C ARG A 145 9.81 3.09 6.09
N PHE A 146 9.01 2.04 6.15
CA PHE A 146 9.17 0.88 5.28
C PHE A 146 9.19 1.28 3.80
N ALA A 147 8.24 2.10 3.33
CA ALA A 147 8.18 2.56 1.93
C ALA A 147 9.41 3.40 1.54
N ASN A 148 9.85 4.30 2.42
CA ASN A 148 11.02 5.16 2.21
C ASN A 148 12.31 4.33 2.14
N ASP A 149 12.51 3.38 3.07
CA ASP A 149 13.68 2.50 3.11
C ASP A 149 13.70 1.57 1.88
N TYR A 150 12.54 1.03 1.48
CA TYR A 150 12.43 0.22 0.28
C TYR A 150 12.80 1.01 -0.98
N LYS A 151 12.36 2.28 -1.10
CA LYS A 151 12.74 3.18 -2.19
C LYS A 151 14.25 3.41 -2.23
N SER A 152 14.85 3.69 -1.08
CA SER A 152 16.29 3.94 -0.96
C SER A 152 17.11 2.72 -1.37
N SER A 153 16.71 1.51 -0.96
CA SER A 153 17.40 0.27 -1.33
C SER A 153 17.42 0.01 -2.84
N GLN A 154 16.30 0.28 -3.54
CA GLN A 154 16.20 0.12 -4.99
C GLN A 154 17.13 1.10 -5.75
N THR A 155 17.40 2.27 -5.18
CA THR A 155 18.30 3.26 -5.79
C THR A 155 19.75 2.80 -5.70
N VAL A 156 20.15 2.18 -4.58
CA VAL A 156 21.54 1.67 -4.40
C VAL A 156 21.83 0.52 -5.38
N ASP A 157 20.88 -0.39 -5.60
CA ASP A 157 21.05 -1.52 -6.54
C ASP A 157 21.33 -1.05 -7.98
N LEU A 158 20.70 0.05 -8.41
CA LEU A 158 20.93 0.62 -9.76
C LEU A 158 22.36 1.16 -9.93
N PHE A 159 22.97 1.70 -8.89
CA PHE A 159 24.34 2.22 -8.95
C PHE A 159 25.42 1.12 -8.83
N THR A 160 25.11 0.01 -8.17
CA THR A 160 26.04 -1.11 -8.04
C THR A 160 26.11 -1.98 -9.28
N THR A 161 25.01 -2.22 -9.96
CA THR A 161 24.97 -3.01 -11.20
C THR A 161 25.60 -2.30 -12.40
N SER A 162 25.66 -0.97 -12.42
CA SER A 162 26.30 -0.21 -13.51
C SER A 162 27.85 -0.21 -13.46
N ARG A 163 28.46 -0.68 -12.36
CA ARG A 163 29.93 -0.71 -12.18
C ARG A 163 30.61 -2.03 -12.56
N THR A 164 29.87 -3.03 -12.97
CA THR A 164 30.39 -4.38 -13.30
C THR A 164 30.33 -4.73 -14.79
N ALA A 165 30.24 -3.76 -15.70
CA ALA A 165 30.46 -4.02 -17.11
C ALA A 165 31.98 -4.19 -17.34
N PRO A 166 32.49 -5.37 -17.77
CA PRO A 166 33.89 -5.53 -18.11
C PRO A 166 34.22 -4.72 -19.37
N LEU A 167 35.41 -4.11 -19.39
CA LEU A 167 36.05 -3.49 -20.56
C LEU A 167 36.32 -4.53 -21.63
#